data_b5399c8c4f508b9105b0e7e6fa8639d6
#
_entry.id   b5399c8c4f508b9105b0e7e6fa8639d6
#
_cell.length_a   1.000
_cell.length_b   1.000
_cell.length_c   1.000
_cell.angle_alpha   90.00
_cell.angle_beta   90.00
_cell.angle_gamma   90.00
#
_symmetry.space_group_name_H-M   'P 1'
#
loop_
_entity.id
_entity.type
_entity.pdbx_description
1 polymer ?
#
loop_
_entity_poly.entity_id
_entity_poly.type
_entity_poly.pdbx_seq_one_letter_code
_entity_poly.pdbx_strand_id
1 'polypeptide(L)'
;VRFGAPGQEKPGVVDAQGAIRDLSAHVKDITGETLAPASIDKLKRIDPASLPLAPAGVRIGAPVGDVRNFIAVGLNYADHAKEAGMQIPKEPILFNKLANTIVGPNDNVMVPKGSTKLDWELEIAFVVNRRARYVSEADAPGYIAGYAICNDVSERNFQIERSGGQWM
;
A
#
# COMPACT_ATOMS: atom_id res chain seq x y z
N VAL A 1 5.01 -3.50 -9.86
CA VAL A 1 3.60 -3.12 -10.10
C VAL A 1 2.75 -4.36 -10.34
N ARG A 2 1.44 -4.23 -10.16
CA ARG A 2 0.44 -5.20 -10.61
C ARG A 2 -0.46 -4.51 -11.62
N PHE A 3 -0.73 -5.14 -12.75
CA PHE A 3 -1.47 -4.53 -13.85
C PHE A 3 -2.54 -5.48 -14.40
N GLY A 4 -3.61 -4.94 -14.96
CA GLY A 4 -4.72 -5.70 -15.53
C GLY A 4 -6.07 -5.40 -14.89
N ALA A 5 -7.09 -6.17 -15.23
CA ALA A 5 -8.43 -6.02 -14.69
C ALA A 5 -8.48 -6.33 -13.18
N PRO A 6 -9.41 -5.72 -12.43
CA PRO A 6 -9.58 -6.03 -11.01
C PRO A 6 -9.77 -7.52 -10.75
N GLY A 7 -9.00 -8.08 -9.81
CA GLY A 7 -9.02 -9.52 -9.49
C GLY A 7 -8.33 -10.44 -10.51
N GLN A 8 -7.75 -9.89 -11.57
CA GLN A 8 -7.01 -10.60 -12.60
C GLN A 8 -5.66 -9.93 -12.88
N GLU A 9 -5.15 -9.20 -11.90
CA GLU A 9 -3.89 -8.51 -12.05
C GLU A 9 -2.73 -9.48 -12.25
N LYS A 10 -1.79 -9.05 -13.07
CA LYS A 10 -0.52 -9.73 -13.35
C LYS A 10 0.65 -8.98 -12.71
N PRO A 11 1.73 -9.69 -12.34
CA PRO A 11 2.95 -9.05 -11.86
C PRO A 11 3.69 -8.35 -13.00
N GLY A 12 4.24 -7.19 -12.72
CA GLY A 12 5.06 -6.43 -13.66
C GLY A 12 6.19 -5.67 -12.98
N VAL A 13 7.17 -5.30 -13.79
CA VAL A 13 8.24 -4.40 -13.41
C VAL A 13 8.21 -3.17 -14.33
N VAL A 14 8.52 -2.01 -13.79
CA VAL A 14 8.67 -0.79 -14.61
C VAL A 14 10.12 -0.70 -15.05
N ASP A 15 10.35 -0.60 -16.37
CA ASP A 15 11.68 -0.45 -16.92
C ASP A 15 12.20 1.02 -16.84
N ALA A 16 13.43 1.24 -17.27
CA ALA A 16 14.06 2.57 -17.24
C ALA A 16 13.35 3.63 -18.09
N GLN A 17 12.51 3.21 -19.05
CA GLN A 17 11.71 4.07 -19.90
C GLN A 17 10.31 4.32 -19.34
N GLY A 18 10.00 3.75 -18.17
CA GLY A 18 8.69 3.85 -17.52
C GLY A 18 7.64 2.89 -18.09
N ALA A 19 8.02 1.96 -18.97
CA ALA A 19 7.10 0.97 -19.49
C ALA A 19 6.95 -0.23 -18.55
N ILE A 20 5.73 -0.78 -18.48
CA ILE A 20 5.44 -1.98 -17.68
C ILE A 20 5.85 -3.22 -18.48
N ARG A 21 6.65 -4.08 -17.86
CA ARG A 21 7.09 -5.36 -18.38
C ARG A 21 6.46 -6.50 -17.60
N ASP A 22 5.92 -7.49 -18.30
CA ASP A 22 5.19 -8.63 -17.72
C ASP A 22 6.15 -9.64 -17.07
N LEU A 23 6.02 -9.86 -15.76
CA LEU A 23 6.80 -10.82 -14.97
C LEU A 23 6.12 -12.17 -14.81
N SER A 24 4.98 -12.43 -15.44
CA SER A 24 4.16 -13.63 -15.22
C SER A 24 4.89 -14.96 -15.52
N ALA A 25 5.94 -14.92 -16.35
CA ALA A 25 6.79 -16.08 -16.60
C ALA A 25 7.73 -16.44 -15.42
N HIS A 26 7.93 -15.53 -14.48
CA HIS A 26 8.87 -15.66 -13.37
C HIS A 26 8.18 -15.77 -12.00
N VAL A 27 7.09 -15.06 -11.80
CA VAL A 27 6.31 -15.07 -10.55
C VAL A 27 4.82 -15.06 -10.86
N LYS A 28 4.04 -15.68 -10.00
CA LYS A 28 2.59 -15.75 -10.17
C LYS A 28 1.91 -14.40 -9.89
N ASP A 29 2.36 -13.71 -8.86
CA ASP A 29 1.85 -12.40 -8.43
C ASP A 29 2.86 -11.69 -7.53
N ILE A 30 2.66 -10.40 -7.26
CA ILE A 30 3.43 -9.63 -6.28
C ILE A 30 2.75 -9.80 -4.91
N THR A 31 3.20 -10.78 -4.16
CA THR A 31 2.70 -11.12 -2.81
C THR A 31 3.83 -11.05 -1.78
N GLY A 32 3.54 -11.31 -0.52
CA GLY A 32 4.56 -11.42 0.53
C GLY A 32 5.69 -12.40 0.20
N GLU A 33 5.39 -13.51 -0.48
CA GLU A 33 6.41 -14.49 -0.91
C GLU A 33 7.32 -13.91 -2.01
N THR A 34 6.75 -13.20 -2.96
CA THR A 34 7.49 -12.54 -4.05
C THR A 34 8.37 -11.41 -3.51
N LEU A 35 7.93 -10.75 -2.44
CA LEU A 35 8.63 -9.66 -1.79
C LEU A 35 9.63 -10.11 -0.71
N ALA A 36 9.74 -11.42 -0.44
CA ALA A 36 10.77 -11.95 0.43
C ALA A 36 12.19 -11.65 -0.13
N PRO A 37 13.21 -11.38 0.72
CA PRO A 37 14.53 -10.96 0.26
C PRO A 37 15.13 -11.85 -0.83
N ALA A 38 15.11 -13.16 -0.63
CA ALA A 38 15.65 -14.12 -1.61
C ALA A 38 14.90 -14.12 -2.96
N SER A 39 13.60 -13.81 -2.96
CA SER A 39 12.80 -13.67 -4.18
C SER A 39 13.11 -12.37 -4.89
N ILE A 40 13.22 -11.27 -4.16
CA ILE A 40 13.64 -9.96 -4.70
C ILE A 40 15.03 -10.07 -5.35
N ASP A 41 15.98 -10.76 -4.71
CA ASP A 41 17.32 -10.93 -5.26
C ASP A 41 17.33 -11.72 -6.57
N LYS A 42 16.43 -12.68 -6.73
CA LYS A 42 16.22 -13.38 -8.02
C LYS A 42 15.63 -12.44 -9.07
N LEU A 43 14.61 -11.66 -8.71
CA LEU A 43 13.96 -10.74 -9.64
C LEU A 43 14.91 -9.63 -10.10
N LYS A 44 15.80 -9.13 -9.26
CA LYS A 44 16.81 -8.12 -9.62
C LYS A 44 17.79 -8.57 -10.69
N ARG A 45 17.92 -9.88 -10.93
CA ARG A 45 18.81 -10.44 -11.97
C ARG A 45 18.16 -10.53 -13.34
N ILE A 46 16.85 -10.27 -13.43
CA ILE A 46 16.10 -10.28 -14.68
C ILE A 46 16.33 -8.92 -15.36
N ASP A 47 16.78 -8.96 -16.62
CA ASP A 47 16.82 -7.76 -17.45
C ASP A 47 15.37 -7.39 -17.85
N PRO A 48 14.83 -6.26 -17.40
CA PRO A 48 13.48 -5.85 -17.77
C PRO A 48 13.27 -5.74 -19.29
N ALA A 49 14.31 -5.39 -20.06
CA ALA A 49 14.21 -5.27 -21.50
C ALA A 49 13.94 -6.60 -22.22
N SER A 50 14.28 -7.73 -21.57
CA SER A 50 14.00 -9.07 -22.10
C SER A 50 12.54 -9.53 -21.90
N LEU A 51 11.77 -8.80 -21.09
CA LEU A 51 10.41 -9.18 -20.74
C LEU A 51 9.37 -8.60 -21.73
N PRO A 52 8.24 -9.29 -21.95
CA PRO A 52 7.14 -8.77 -22.77
C PRO A 52 6.61 -7.43 -22.25
N LEU A 53 6.27 -6.54 -23.16
CA LEU A 53 5.56 -5.30 -22.81
C LEU A 53 4.12 -5.59 -22.39
N ALA A 54 3.67 -4.96 -21.31
CA ALA A 54 2.26 -4.88 -21.01
C ALA A 54 1.53 -3.96 -22.03
N PRO A 55 0.23 -4.14 -22.26
CA PRO A 55 -0.53 -3.24 -23.14
C PRO A 55 -0.43 -1.78 -22.69
N ALA A 56 -0.33 -0.87 -23.66
CA ALA A 56 -0.32 0.56 -23.34
C ALA A 56 -1.62 0.99 -22.67
N GLY A 57 -1.52 1.84 -21.65
CA GLY A 57 -2.69 2.32 -20.90
C GLY A 57 -3.38 1.27 -20.03
N VAL A 58 -2.75 0.11 -19.80
CA VAL A 58 -3.31 -0.92 -18.92
C VAL A 58 -3.52 -0.37 -17.50
N ARG A 59 -4.64 -0.76 -16.87
CA ARG A 59 -4.90 -0.39 -15.47
C ARG A 59 -3.79 -0.92 -14.56
N ILE A 60 -3.37 -0.08 -13.62
CA ILE A 60 -2.48 -0.44 -12.52
C ILE A 60 -3.35 -0.75 -11.30
N GLY A 61 -3.20 -1.94 -10.73
CA GLY A 61 -3.86 -2.36 -9.51
C GLY A 61 -3.08 -1.98 -8.25
N ALA A 62 -3.57 -2.42 -7.10
CA ALA A 62 -2.84 -2.32 -5.84
C ALA A 62 -1.44 -2.94 -5.98
N PRO A 63 -0.38 -2.33 -5.41
CA PRO A 63 1.00 -2.76 -5.67
C PRO A 63 1.34 -4.14 -5.14
N VAL A 64 0.60 -4.63 -4.14
CA VAL A 64 0.77 -5.93 -3.50
C VAL A 64 -0.55 -6.68 -3.48
N GLY A 65 -0.54 -7.94 -3.88
CA GLY A 65 -1.67 -8.86 -3.76
C GLY A 65 -1.64 -9.63 -2.43
N ASP A 66 -2.76 -10.28 -2.10
CA ASP A 66 -2.92 -11.10 -0.87
C ASP A 66 -2.50 -10.37 0.42
N VAL A 67 -2.84 -9.08 0.51
CA VAL A 67 -2.61 -8.30 1.73
C VAL A 67 -3.55 -8.81 2.83
N ARG A 68 -2.97 -9.32 3.93
CA ARG A 68 -3.73 -9.85 5.06
C ARG A 68 -3.98 -8.83 6.15
N ASN A 69 -3.02 -7.95 6.37
CA ASN A 69 -3.10 -6.89 7.37
C ASN A 69 -2.69 -5.56 6.72
N PHE A 70 -3.51 -4.56 6.93
CA PHE A 70 -3.21 -3.19 6.57
C PHE A 70 -3.33 -2.35 7.85
N ILE A 71 -2.18 -2.08 8.47
CA ILE A 71 -2.10 -1.41 9.76
C ILE A 71 -1.74 0.04 9.51
N ALA A 72 -2.53 0.95 10.06
CA ALA A 72 -2.29 2.38 10.01
C ALA A 72 -1.76 2.89 11.36
N VAL A 73 -1.06 4.01 11.32
CA VAL A 73 -0.50 4.71 12.49
C VAL A 73 -1.13 6.10 12.57
N GLY A 74 -1.98 6.32 13.56
CA GLY A 74 -2.66 7.60 13.77
C GLY A 74 -1.75 8.66 14.37
N LEU A 75 -1.99 9.94 14.03
CA LEU A 75 -1.26 11.11 14.54
C LEU A 75 0.28 10.98 14.43
N ASN A 76 0.76 10.35 13.37
CA ASN A 76 2.18 10.11 13.14
C ASN A 76 2.91 11.29 12.47
N TYR A 77 2.19 12.37 12.14
CA TYR A 77 2.75 13.63 11.65
C TYR A 77 2.61 14.71 12.73
N ALA A 78 3.73 15.35 13.09
CA ALA A 78 3.74 16.40 14.11
C ALA A 78 2.84 17.59 13.75
N ASP A 79 2.80 17.96 12.48
CA ASP A 79 1.97 19.05 11.98
C ASP A 79 0.47 18.72 12.11
N HIS A 80 0.08 17.48 11.82
CA HIS A 80 -1.29 17.03 12.01
C HIS A 80 -1.71 17.08 13.49
N ALA A 81 -0.88 16.61 14.40
CA ALA A 81 -1.16 16.69 15.83
C ALA A 81 -1.36 18.15 16.29
N LYS A 82 -0.53 19.07 15.78
CA LYS A 82 -0.63 20.51 16.06
C LYS A 82 -1.92 21.10 15.52
N GLU A 83 -2.29 20.82 14.27
CA GLU A 83 -3.54 21.29 13.64
C GLU A 83 -4.78 20.78 14.39
N ALA A 84 -4.77 19.54 14.82
CA ALA A 84 -5.83 18.92 15.59
C ALA A 84 -5.88 19.39 17.07
N GLY A 85 -4.93 20.21 17.52
CA GLY A 85 -4.80 20.61 18.92
C GLY A 85 -4.48 19.46 19.87
N MET A 86 -3.90 18.37 19.36
CA MET A 86 -3.60 17.17 20.12
C MET A 86 -2.11 17.10 20.47
N GLN A 87 -1.82 16.45 21.60
CA GLN A 87 -0.43 16.14 21.94
C GLN A 87 0.10 15.01 21.06
N ILE A 88 1.38 15.07 20.71
CA ILE A 88 2.06 13.97 20.03
C ILE A 88 1.99 12.73 20.92
N PRO A 89 1.46 11.60 20.44
CA PRO A 89 1.37 10.37 21.20
C PRO A 89 2.76 9.88 21.66
N LYS A 90 2.86 9.38 22.87
CA LYS A 90 4.11 8.78 23.40
C LYS A 90 4.41 7.43 22.75
N GLU A 91 3.40 6.73 22.31
CA GLU A 91 3.46 5.44 21.61
C GLU A 91 2.59 5.50 20.34
N PRO A 92 2.91 4.73 19.30
CA PRO A 92 2.11 4.71 18.07
C PRO A 92 0.65 4.31 18.33
N ILE A 93 -0.29 5.09 17.83
CA ILE A 93 -1.71 4.72 17.79
C ILE A 93 -1.89 3.79 16.59
N LEU A 94 -2.15 2.51 16.83
CA LEU A 94 -2.28 1.51 15.77
C LEU A 94 -3.75 1.14 15.56
N PHE A 95 -4.16 1.08 14.30
CA PHE A 95 -5.49 0.60 13.91
C PHE A 95 -5.44 -0.12 12.56
N ASN A 96 -6.43 -0.96 12.28
CA ASN A 96 -6.53 -1.69 11.03
C ASN A 96 -7.38 -0.93 10.01
N LYS A 97 -6.90 -0.88 8.79
CA LYS A 97 -7.75 -0.71 7.60
C LYS A 97 -8.10 -2.09 7.05
N LEU A 98 -9.31 -2.27 6.55
CA LEU A 98 -9.70 -3.56 5.98
C LEU A 98 -8.95 -3.80 4.66
N ALA A 99 -8.26 -4.92 4.54
CA ALA A 99 -7.45 -5.23 3.37
C ALA A 99 -8.24 -5.26 2.04
N ASN A 100 -9.55 -5.52 2.10
CA ASN A 100 -10.44 -5.50 0.93
C ASN A 100 -10.84 -4.08 0.47
N THR A 101 -10.42 -3.03 1.18
CA THR A 101 -10.59 -1.64 0.75
C THR A 101 -9.42 -1.11 -0.08
N ILE A 102 -8.34 -1.90 -0.23
CA ILE A 102 -7.18 -1.51 -1.01
C ILE A 102 -7.52 -1.59 -2.50
N VAL A 103 -7.35 -0.48 -3.19
CA VAL A 103 -7.59 -0.35 -4.64
C VAL A 103 -6.33 0.15 -5.36
N GLY A 104 -6.34 0.14 -6.67
CA GLY A 104 -5.24 0.68 -7.48
C GLY A 104 -5.21 2.22 -7.47
N PRO A 105 -4.09 2.82 -7.91
CA PRO A 105 -3.87 4.26 -7.79
C PRO A 105 -4.86 5.13 -8.59
N ASN A 106 -5.51 4.56 -9.60
CA ASN A 106 -6.47 5.26 -10.45
C ASN A 106 -7.87 4.63 -10.41
N ASP A 107 -8.12 3.74 -9.44
CA ASP A 107 -9.43 3.15 -9.26
C ASP A 107 -10.37 4.13 -8.54
N ASN A 108 -11.65 4.00 -8.81
CA ASN A 108 -12.67 4.81 -8.16
C ASN A 108 -12.85 4.38 -6.69
N VAL A 109 -12.89 5.36 -5.80
CA VAL A 109 -13.35 5.17 -4.43
C VAL A 109 -14.82 5.55 -4.36
N MET A 110 -15.68 4.62 -3.91
CA MET A 110 -17.11 4.88 -3.79
C MET A 110 -17.40 5.77 -2.58
N VAL A 111 -18.09 6.89 -2.84
CA VAL A 111 -18.62 7.72 -1.76
C VAL A 111 -19.77 6.97 -1.07
N PRO A 112 -19.70 6.69 0.24
CA PRO A 112 -20.77 5.99 0.95
C PRO A 112 -22.10 6.75 0.89
N LYS A 113 -23.22 6.01 0.84
CA LYS A 113 -24.54 6.64 0.87
C LYS A 113 -24.73 7.44 2.16
N GLY A 114 -25.12 8.72 2.00
CA GLY A 114 -25.25 9.65 3.12
C GLY A 114 -23.92 10.23 3.64
N SER A 115 -22.84 10.00 2.94
CA SER A 115 -21.56 10.69 3.18
C SER A 115 -21.65 12.14 2.81
N THR A 116 -21.08 13.00 3.66
CA THR A 116 -21.02 14.47 3.43
C THR A 116 -19.63 15.05 3.63
N LYS A 117 -18.70 14.25 4.18
CA LYS A 117 -17.37 14.71 4.58
C LYS A 117 -16.28 13.70 4.20
N LEU A 118 -16.32 13.24 2.94
CA LEU A 118 -15.24 12.41 2.41
C LEU A 118 -13.98 13.25 2.27
N ASP A 119 -12.88 12.76 2.79
CA ASP A 119 -11.60 13.46 2.86
C ASP A 119 -10.47 12.56 2.40
N TRP A 120 -9.40 13.15 1.92
CA TRP A 120 -8.19 12.46 1.48
C TRP A 120 -7.06 12.63 2.50
N GLU A 121 -6.20 11.64 2.61
CA GLU A 121 -5.01 11.70 3.45
C GLU A 121 -3.80 11.19 2.68
N LEU A 122 -2.79 12.06 2.50
CA LEU A 122 -1.52 11.65 1.90
C LEU A 122 -0.65 10.92 2.92
N GLU A 123 -0.40 9.64 2.67
CA GLU A 123 0.33 8.77 3.58
C GLU A 123 1.51 8.08 2.90
N ILE A 124 2.51 7.71 3.70
CA ILE A 124 3.60 6.81 3.28
C ILE A 124 3.29 5.41 3.81
N ALA A 125 3.11 4.48 2.89
CA ALA A 125 3.00 3.07 3.21
C ALA A 125 4.34 2.35 3.01
N PHE A 126 4.65 1.37 3.85
CA PHE A 126 5.74 0.44 3.62
C PHE A 126 5.25 -1.01 3.69
N VAL A 127 5.89 -1.87 2.93
CA VAL A 127 5.55 -3.29 2.87
C VAL A 127 6.58 -4.11 3.62
N VAL A 128 6.13 -4.91 4.59
CA VAL A 128 6.99 -5.82 5.36
C VAL A 128 7.29 -7.06 4.51
N ASN A 129 8.57 -7.42 4.36
CA ASN A 129 9.05 -8.48 3.46
C ASN A 129 9.20 -9.87 4.08
N ARG A 130 9.06 -9.98 5.40
CA ARG A 130 9.17 -11.22 6.16
C ARG A 130 8.59 -11.05 7.56
N ARG A 131 8.36 -12.15 8.26
CA ARG A 131 7.86 -12.10 9.63
C ARG A 131 8.81 -11.27 10.52
N ALA A 132 8.25 -10.23 11.15
CA ALA A 132 8.93 -9.36 12.11
C ALA A 132 8.35 -9.60 13.53
N ARG A 133 9.21 -9.82 14.50
CA ARG A 133 8.84 -9.93 15.92
C ARG A 133 10.04 -9.56 16.77
N TYR A 134 9.85 -8.62 17.71
CA TYR A 134 10.91 -8.12 18.57
C TYR A 134 12.16 -7.66 17.80
N VAL A 135 11.94 -7.01 16.67
CA VAL A 135 13.00 -6.48 15.81
C VAL A 135 13.56 -5.20 16.45
N SER A 136 14.88 -5.07 16.49
CA SER A 136 15.51 -3.83 16.96
C SER A 136 15.25 -2.70 15.95
N GLU A 137 15.31 -1.45 16.42
CA GLU A 137 15.20 -0.27 15.54
C GLU A 137 16.27 -0.28 14.44
N ALA A 138 17.50 -0.66 14.80
CA ALA A 138 18.62 -0.75 13.86
C ALA A 138 18.40 -1.77 12.74
N ASP A 139 17.70 -2.88 13.03
CA ASP A 139 17.44 -3.96 12.08
C ASP A 139 16.14 -3.73 11.28
N ALA A 140 15.22 -2.89 11.75
CA ALA A 140 13.91 -2.69 11.16
C ALA A 140 13.94 -2.35 9.66
N PRO A 141 14.86 -1.51 9.15
CA PRO A 141 14.95 -1.23 7.71
C PRO A 141 15.14 -2.49 6.84
N GLY A 142 15.82 -3.51 7.36
CA GLY A 142 16.03 -4.80 6.67
C GLY A 142 14.76 -5.63 6.49
N TYR A 143 13.65 -5.25 7.14
CA TYR A 143 12.35 -5.90 7.05
C TYR A 143 11.38 -5.20 6.08
N ILE A 144 11.83 -4.14 5.42
CA ILE A 144 11.02 -3.36 4.46
C ILE A 144 11.34 -3.81 3.04
N ALA A 145 10.32 -4.25 2.29
CA ALA A 145 10.43 -4.57 0.88
C ALA A 145 10.47 -3.33 0.00
N GLY A 146 9.79 -2.29 0.40
CA GLY A 146 9.67 -1.04 -0.34
C GLY A 146 8.60 -0.12 0.23
N TYR A 147 8.47 1.04 -0.40
CA TYR A 147 7.56 2.11 0.00
C TYR A 147 6.58 2.43 -1.13
N ALA A 148 5.42 2.94 -0.75
CA ALA A 148 4.43 3.46 -1.68
C ALA A 148 3.77 4.71 -1.09
N ILE A 149 3.25 5.57 -1.96
CA ILE A 149 2.31 6.61 -1.56
C ILE A 149 0.94 5.96 -1.43
N CYS A 150 0.23 6.27 -0.35
CA CYS A 150 -1.11 5.81 -0.08
C CYS A 150 -2.04 7.03 0.11
N ASN A 151 -3.28 6.91 -0.33
CA ASN A 151 -4.34 7.84 0.02
C ASN A 151 -5.28 7.14 1.00
N ASP A 152 -5.22 7.51 2.29
CA ASP A 152 -6.07 6.97 3.33
C ASP A 152 -7.41 7.72 3.36
N VAL A 153 -8.26 7.41 2.38
CA VAL A 153 -9.56 8.07 2.24
C VAL A 153 -10.44 7.81 3.44
N SER A 154 -10.87 8.90 4.09
CA SER A 154 -11.64 8.89 5.34
C SER A 154 -12.95 9.66 5.20
N GLU A 155 -14.04 9.13 5.74
CA GLU A 155 -15.31 9.84 5.84
C GLU A 155 -15.45 10.43 7.25
N ARG A 156 -15.21 11.74 7.41
CA ARG A 156 -15.06 12.41 8.70
C ARG A 156 -16.35 12.46 9.52
N ASN A 157 -17.51 12.54 8.87
CA ASN A 157 -18.79 12.51 9.60
C ASN A 157 -18.98 11.13 10.25
N PHE A 158 -18.67 10.05 9.54
CA PHE A 158 -18.77 8.71 10.09
C PHE A 158 -17.70 8.44 11.15
N GLN A 159 -16.47 8.91 10.90
CA GLN A 159 -15.34 8.71 11.79
C GLN A 159 -15.51 9.44 13.13
N ILE A 160 -15.88 10.73 13.10
CA ILE A 160 -15.80 11.62 14.27
C ILE A 160 -17.18 11.90 14.86
N GLU A 161 -18.16 12.29 14.01
CA GLU A 161 -19.41 12.87 14.52
C GLU A 161 -20.46 11.81 14.85
N ARG A 162 -20.65 10.80 14.00
CA ARG A 162 -21.71 9.80 14.13
C ARG A 162 -21.34 8.61 14.99
N SER A 163 -20.06 8.23 15.02
CA SER A 163 -19.60 6.99 15.63
C SER A 163 -18.91 7.18 16.99
N GLY A 164 -18.80 8.41 17.48
CA GLY A 164 -18.10 8.70 18.73
C GLY A 164 -16.58 8.56 18.65
N GLY A 165 -16.02 8.73 17.47
CA GLY A 165 -14.58 8.68 17.23
C GLY A 165 -14.08 7.25 16.95
N GLN A 166 -14.13 6.83 15.70
CA GLN A 166 -13.56 5.55 15.24
C GLN A 166 -12.38 5.76 14.31
N TRP A 167 -11.37 4.91 14.48
CA TRP A 167 -10.15 4.94 13.67
C TRP A 167 -10.20 4.03 12.43
N MET A 168 -11.33 3.42 12.16
CA MET A 168 -11.53 2.58 10.97
C MET A 168 -12.30 3.29 9.87
#